data_06f879def97b93f9a243e88b86f00b4c
#
_entry.id   06f879def97b93f9a243e88b86f00b4c
#
_cell.length_a   1.000
_cell.length_b   1.000
_cell.length_c   1.000
_cell.angle_alpha   90.00
_cell.angle_beta   90.00
_cell.angle_gamma   90.00
#
_symmetry.space_group_name_H-M   'P 1'
#
loop_
_entity.id
_entity.type
_entity.pdbx_description
1 polymer ?
#
loop_
_entity_poly.entity_id
_entity_poly.type
_entity_poly.pdbx_seq_one_letter_code
_entity_poly.pdbx_strand_id
1 'polypeptide(L)'
;MKKIDLVHPLISGCGAVSGAGTGCAETLEILFDPQKRRMPLPPSPRCGTTLADPVFELYELETTGPNRNNMLARMAIDEALAEAKLTPPMLASMRAGVCVGTTTAGQLNDLPLYAELRTGNREHLGDVATFTKSSPADLLRHQYNLTGPALTVSNACASGTDAAGIAQLWLSAGLCDLVLVVGVDELNRIPVAGFHALGVASPEPCRPFDRDRKGLNLGEGAGCLILETPEHAAKRGVKPDIELLSYGSACDAYHPTSPHPEGRGLETAIRTALALAEVQPRRIAFLNAHGTSTSANDSCESAVFSRVFGEKVRFLSTKGHTGHTLGAAGTLELVFSVLMLRRGEISASRGFENPDPELPVSPVSSNTILENPEFALSTSLAFGGSNAAAVIRRRF
;
A
#
# COMPACT_ATOMS: atom_id res chain seq x y z
N MET A 1 19.22 1.93 27.37
CA MET A 1 18.24 1.24 26.52
C MET A 1 18.89 -0.03 25.98
N LYS A 2 18.27 -1.21 26.16
CA LYS A 2 18.73 -2.40 25.43
C LYS A 2 18.54 -2.16 23.94
N LYS A 3 19.58 -2.42 23.13
CA LYS A 3 19.47 -2.42 21.67
C LYS A 3 18.44 -3.52 21.33
N ILE A 4 17.34 -3.16 20.71
CA ILE A 4 16.39 -4.13 20.16
C ILE A 4 17.03 -4.64 18.88
N ASP A 5 17.39 -5.91 18.83
CA ASP A 5 17.85 -6.53 17.60
C ASP A 5 16.63 -6.67 16.68
N LEU A 6 16.71 -6.05 15.52
CA LEU A 6 15.62 -6.04 14.57
C LEU A 6 15.44 -7.44 13.96
N VAL A 7 14.27 -8.03 14.16
CA VAL A 7 13.90 -9.28 13.48
C VAL A 7 13.60 -8.95 12.02
N HIS A 8 14.10 -9.79 11.11
CA HIS A 8 13.72 -9.76 9.70
C HIS A 8 12.59 -10.79 9.48
N PRO A 9 11.32 -10.39 9.60
CA PRO A 9 10.22 -11.32 9.47
C PRO A 9 10.10 -11.85 8.05
N LEU A 10 9.71 -13.10 7.94
CA LEU A 10 9.43 -13.76 6.68
C LEU A 10 8.03 -13.38 6.21
N ILE A 11 7.88 -13.15 4.91
CA ILE A 11 6.59 -12.94 4.25
C ILE A 11 6.09 -14.33 3.79
N SER A 12 5.24 -14.92 4.59
CA SER A 12 4.75 -16.28 4.33
C SER A 12 3.51 -16.36 3.43
N GLY A 13 2.85 -15.23 3.22
CA GLY A 13 1.74 -15.11 2.28
C GLY A 13 1.45 -13.66 1.93
N CYS A 14 0.92 -13.44 0.74
CA CYS A 14 0.45 -12.15 0.27
C CYS A 14 -0.89 -12.27 -0.46
N GLY A 15 -1.65 -11.19 -0.45
CA GLY A 15 -2.92 -11.09 -1.16
C GLY A 15 -3.18 -9.66 -1.61
N ALA A 16 -3.89 -9.51 -2.72
CA ALA A 16 -4.15 -8.21 -3.32
C ALA A 16 -5.53 -8.15 -3.97
N VAL A 17 -6.20 -7.02 -3.84
CA VAL A 17 -7.38 -6.67 -4.61
C VAL A 17 -7.33 -5.19 -4.94
N SER A 18 -7.36 -4.86 -6.23
CA SER A 18 -7.24 -3.47 -6.71
C SER A 18 -7.63 -3.36 -8.19
N GLY A 19 -7.54 -2.18 -8.77
CA GLY A 19 -7.63 -1.99 -10.22
C GLY A 19 -6.68 -2.86 -11.05
N ALA A 20 -5.60 -3.37 -10.45
CA ALA A 20 -4.68 -4.32 -11.09
C ALA A 20 -5.14 -5.80 -10.99
N GLY A 21 -6.29 -6.09 -10.42
CA GLY A 21 -6.85 -7.46 -10.34
C GLY A 21 -7.38 -7.84 -8.97
N THR A 22 -8.10 -8.94 -8.94
CA THR A 22 -8.65 -9.60 -7.76
C THR A 22 -7.83 -10.86 -7.46
N GLY A 23 -6.77 -10.70 -6.69
CA GLY A 23 -5.79 -11.74 -6.39
C GLY A 23 -4.43 -11.51 -7.07
N CYS A 24 -3.40 -12.11 -6.47
CA CYS A 24 -2.01 -11.94 -6.91
C CYS A 24 -1.75 -12.50 -8.32
N ALA A 25 -2.43 -13.56 -8.71
CA ALA A 25 -2.29 -14.17 -10.04
C ALA A 25 -2.80 -13.23 -11.14
N GLU A 26 -4.02 -12.73 -11.03
CA GLU A 26 -4.59 -11.77 -11.97
C GLU A 26 -3.79 -10.46 -11.96
N THR A 27 -3.34 -10.02 -10.77
CA THR A 27 -2.49 -8.83 -10.63
C THR A 27 -1.22 -8.96 -11.48
N LEU A 28 -0.52 -10.10 -11.41
CA LEU A 28 0.66 -10.33 -12.24
C LEU A 28 0.32 -10.27 -13.73
N GLU A 29 -0.78 -10.88 -14.15
CA GLU A 29 -1.21 -10.83 -15.55
C GLU A 29 -1.45 -9.38 -16.01
N ILE A 30 -2.18 -8.59 -15.24
CA ILE A 30 -2.50 -7.20 -15.60
C ILE A 30 -1.26 -6.29 -15.57
N LEU A 31 -0.37 -6.48 -14.61
CA LEU A 31 0.86 -5.67 -14.52
C LEU A 31 1.78 -5.88 -15.73
N PHE A 32 1.87 -7.11 -16.24
CA PHE A 32 2.82 -7.47 -17.30
C PHE A 32 2.22 -7.52 -18.71
N ASP A 33 0.89 -7.59 -18.85
CA ASP A 33 0.21 -7.59 -20.15
C ASP A 33 -0.45 -6.23 -20.44
N PRO A 34 0.08 -5.46 -21.39
CA PRO A 34 -0.50 -4.16 -21.76
C PRO A 34 -1.94 -4.24 -22.24
N GLN A 35 -2.38 -5.39 -22.78
CA GLN A 35 -3.74 -5.55 -23.32
C GLN A 35 -4.78 -5.81 -22.21
N LYS A 36 -4.35 -6.28 -21.04
CA LYS A 36 -5.23 -6.56 -19.88
C LYS A 36 -5.46 -5.35 -18.97
N ARG A 37 -4.88 -4.19 -19.32
CA ARG A 37 -5.03 -2.97 -18.52
C ARG A 37 -6.51 -2.60 -18.32
N ARG A 38 -6.91 -2.43 -17.07
CA ARG A 38 -8.16 -1.75 -16.75
C ARG A 38 -7.97 -0.23 -16.90
N MET A 39 -9.01 0.43 -17.43
CA MET A 39 -9.02 1.89 -17.58
C MET A 39 -9.83 2.50 -16.46
N PRO A 40 -9.40 3.66 -15.90
CA PRO A 40 -10.23 4.36 -14.93
C PRO A 40 -11.48 4.91 -15.63
N LEU A 41 -12.60 4.89 -14.89
CA LEU A 41 -13.91 5.34 -15.33
C LEU A 41 -14.44 6.39 -14.35
N PRO A 42 -15.43 7.20 -14.72
CA PRO A 42 -16.10 8.08 -13.77
C PRO A 42 -16.61 7.29 -12.56
N PRO A 43 -16.59 7.86 -11.34
CA PRO A 43 -17.08 7.19 -10.14
C PRO A 43 -18.52 6.69 -10.30
N SER A 44 -18.81 5.51 -9.77
CA SER A 44 -20.17 4.99 -9.74
C SER A 44 -21.06 5.82 -8.80
N PRO A 45 -22.40 5.71 -8.92
CA PRO A 45 -23.33 6.34 -7.98
C PRO A 45 -23.07 5.96 -6.51
N ARG A 46 -22.45 4.80 -6.25
CA ARG A 46 -22.03 4.38 -4.92
C ARG A 46 -21.08 5.38 -4.25
N CYS A 47 -20.21 6.01 -5.01
CA CYS A 47 -19.31 7.04 -4.47
C CYS A 47 -20.05 8.32 -4.01
N GLY A 48 -21.34 8.46 -4.31
CA GLY A 48 -22.17 9.58 -3.84
C GLY A 48 -21.68 10.95 -4.32
N THR A 49 -21.08 11.02 -5.51
CA THR A 49 -20.57 12.26 -6.12
C THR A 49 -21.10 12.41 -7.54
N THR A 50 -21.18 13.66 -8.02
CA THR A 50 -21.45 14.01 -9.43
C THR A 50 -20.17 14.39 -10.18
N LEU A 51 -19.01 14.33 -9.53
CA LEU A 51 -17.71 14.57 -10.16
C LEU A 51 -17.39 13.45 -11.14
N ALA A 52 -16.74 13.82 -12.25
CA ALA A 52 -16.45 12.91 -13.36
C ALA A 52 -14.98 12.55 -13.51
N ASP A 53 -14.12 12.96 -12.55
CA ASP A 53 -12.70 12.58 -12.58
C ASP A 53 -12.56 11.04 -12.55
N PRO A 54 -11.85 10.45 -13.51
CA PRO A 54 -11.76 8.99 -13.61
C PRO A 54 -11.10 8.37 -12.39
N VAL A 55 -11.63 7.24 -11.93
CA VAL A 55 -11.14 6.48 -10.78
C VAL A 55 -10.98 5.00 -11.13
N PHE A 56 -10.12 4.29 -10.40
CA PHE A 56 -10.00 2.84 -10.47
C PHE A 56 -10.89 2.21 -9.40
N GLU A 57 -12.18 2.15 -9.67
CA GLU A 57 -13.18 1.48 -8.84
C GLU A 57 -13.35 0.02 -9.27
N LEU A 58 -13.59 -0.86 -8.31
CA LEU A 58 -13.88 -2.28 -8.55
C LEU A 58 -15.40 -2.44 -8.78
N TYR A 59 -15.85 -2.04 -9.97
CA TYR A 59 -17.28 -1.98 -10.33
C TYR A 59 -17.98 -3.33 -10.28
N GLU A 60 -17.24 -4.41 -10.55
CA GLU A 60 -17.71 -5.78 -10.54
C GLU A 60 -17.98 -6.34 -9.13
N LEU A 61 -17.48 -5.66 -8.10
CA LEU A 61 -17.67 -6.08 -6.71
C LEU A 61 -18.89 -5.39 -6.12
N GLU A 62 -20.02 -6.09 -6.14
CA GLU A 62 -21.22 -5.65 -5.43
C GLU A 62 -21.01 -5.70 -3.92
N THR A 63 -21.31 -4.61 -3.24
CA THR A 63 -21.33 -4.56 -1.78
C THR A 63 -22.75 -4.39 -1.30
N THR A 64 -23.24 -5.39 -0.62
CA THR A 64 -24.51 -5.29 0.10
C THR A 64 -24.22 -4.75 1.51
N GLY A 65 -24.31 -3.43 1.71
CA GLY A 65 -24.17 -2.81 3.01
C GLY A 65 -22.95 -1.88 3.21
N PRO A 66 -22.78 -1.31 4.39
CA PRO A 66 -21.84 -0.21 4.64
C PRO A 66 -20.38 -0.64 4.81
N ASN A 67 -19.98 -1.86 4.46
CA ASN A 67 -18.71 -2.42 4.90
C ASN A 67 -17.78 -2.87 3.76
N ARG A 68 -17.71 -2.07 2.67
CA ARG A 68 -16.85 -2.35 1.52
C ARG A 68 -15.37 -2.44 1.92
N ASN A 69 -14.92 -1.55 2.79
CA ASN A 69 -13.56 -1.56 3.31
C ASN A 69 -13.20 -2.91 3.94
N ASN A 70 -14.08 -3.44 4.82
CA ASN A 70 -13.88 -4.75 5.44
C ASN A 70 -13.94 -5.90 4.44
N MET A 71 -14.81 -5.82 3.43
CA MET A 71 -14.89 -6.83 2.36
C MET A 71 -13.56 -6.89 1.58
N LEU A 72 -13.03 -5.76 1.13
CA LEU A 72 -11.76 -5.69 0.42
C LEU A 72 -10.61 -6.24 1.27
N ALA A 73 -10.56 -5.82 2.56
CA ALA A 73 -9.55 -6.32 3.49
C ALA A 73 -9.60 -7.86 3.61
N ARG A 74 -10.79 -8.43 3.77
CA ARG A 74 -10.97 -9.89 3.87
C ARG A 74 -10.53 -10.62 2.63
N MET A 75 -10.86 -10.12 1.43
CA MET A 75 -10.43 -10.73 0.18
C MET A 75 -8.91 -10.87 0.12
N ALA A 76 -8.18 -9.80 0.45
CA ALA A 76 -6.72 -9.84 0.49
C ALA A 76 -6.18 -10.74 1.62
N ILE A 77 -6.80 -10.74 2.80
CA ILE A 77 -6.39 -11.59 3.92
C ILE A 77 -6.61 -13.06 3.58
N ASP A 78 -7.77 -13.43 3.06
CA ASP A 78 -8.12 -14.82 2.79
C ASP A 78 -7.16 -15.43 1.74
N GLU A 79 -6.77 -14.65 0.72
CA GLU A 79 -5.74 -15.07 -0.24
C GLU A 79 -4.37 -15.23 0.44
N ALA A 80 -3.93 -14.26 1.23
CA ALA A 80 -2.66 -14.32 1.93
C ALA A 80 -2.58 -15.50 2.92
N LEU A 81 -3.67 -15.80 3.62
CA LEU A 81 -3.77 -16.96 4.51
C LEU A 81 -3.70 -18.28 3.73
N ALA A 82 -4.35 -18.35 2.56
CA ALA A 82 -4.29 -19.54 1.71
C ALA A 82 -2.86 -19.81 1.25
N GLU A 83 -2.12 -18.79 0.78
CA GLU A 83 -0.71 -18.92 0.41
C GLU A 83 0.14 -19.35 1.61
N ALA A 84 -0.06 -18.73 2.78
CA ALA A 84 0.64 -19.05 4.02
C ALA A 84 0.27 -20.43 4.59
N LYS A 85 -0.71 -21.13 4.03
CA LYS A 85 -1.28 -22.39 4.57
C LYS A 85 -1.77 -22.22 6.02
N LEU A 86 -2.44 -21.11 6.28
CA LEU A 86 -3.05 -20.78 7.56
C LEU A 86 -4.58 -20.80 7.44
N THR A 87 -5.22 -21.19 8.53
CA THR A 87 -6.69 -21.16 8.65
C THR A 87 -7.08 -20.35 9.89
N PRO A 88 -8.29 -19.75 9.94
CA PRO A 88 -8.74 -19.02 11.12
C PRO A 88 -8.64 -19.81 12.44
N PRO A 89 -8.96 -21.12 12.51
CA PRO A 89 -8.73 -21.91 13.74
C PRO A 89 -7.25 -22.00 14.14
N MET A 90 -6.32 -22.07 13.19
CA MET A 90 -4.89 -22.07 13.49
C MET A 90 -4.47 -20.72 14.10
N LEU A 91 -4.92 -19.61 13.52
CA LEU A 91 -4.62 -18.26 14.02
C LEU A 91 -5.06 -18.08 15.47
N ALA A 92 -6.23 -18.61 15.85
CA ALA A 92 -6.76 -18.53 17.23
C ALA A 92 -5.85 -19.21 18.26
N SER A 93 -5.01 -20.18 17.83
CA SER A 93 -4.05 -20.87 18.70
C SER A 93 -2.65 -20.24 18.71
N MET A 94 -2.44 -19.18 17.93
CA MET A 94 -1.15 -18.51 17.77
C MET A 94 -1.18 -17.11 18.41
N ARG A 95 -0.01 -16.58 18.76
CA ARG A 95 0.12 -15.17 19.13
C ARG A 95 0.15 -14.32 17.85
N ALA A 96 -1.02 -14.21 17.20
CA ALA A 96 -1.19 -13.51 15.94
C ALA A 96 -1.78 -12.12 16.16
N GLY A 97 -1.12 -11.08 15.63
CA GLY A 97 -1.59 -9.70 15.64
C GLY A 97 -2.15 -9.25 14.29
N VAL A 98 -2.72 -8.06 14.24
CA VAL A 98 -3.15 -7.39 13.01
C VAL A 98 -2.82 -5.91 13.06
N CYS A 99 -2.19 -5.40 12.01
CA CYS A 99 -1.90 -3.98 11.83
C CYS A 99 -2.53 -3.51 10.52
N VAL A 100 -3.46 -2.54 10.60
CA VAL A 100 -4.22 -2.06 9.44
C VAL A 100 -3.83 -0.62 9.12
N GLY A 101 -3.33 -0.39 7.91
CA GLY A 101 -3.11 0.94 7.35
C GLY A 101 -4.32 1.38 6.51
N THR A 102 -4.90 2.53 6.83
CA THR A 102 -6.06 3.08 6.12
C THR A 102 -6.15 4.58 6.32
N THR A 103 -6.73 5.31 5.39
CA THR A 103 -6.96 6.77 5.55
C THR A 103 -8.36 7.06 6.10
N THR A 104 -9.36 6.37 5.58
CA THR A 104 -10.78 6.67 5.86
C THR A 104 -11.42 5.64 6.77
N ALA A 105 -10.81 4.48 6.94
CA ALA A 105 -11.29 3.38 7.78
C ALA A 105 -12.73 2.90 7.48
N GLY A 106 -13.27 3.24 6.32
CA GLY A 106 -14.68 2.97 5.97
C GLY A 106 -15.68 3.89 6.67
N GLN A 107 -15.21 4.78 7.53
CA GLN A 107 -16.07 5.64 8.37
C GLN A 107 -16.95 6.60 7.59
N LEU A 108 -16.53 6.95 6.39
CA LEU A 108 -17.18 7.99 5.60
C LEU A 108 -18.37 7.47 4.78
N ASN A 109 -18.54 6.16 4.69
CA ASN A 109 -19.72 5.56 4.05
C ASN A 109 -20.98 5.65 4.92
N ASP A 110 -20.83 6.00 6.20
CA ASP A 110 -21.96 6.22 7.11
C ASP A 110 -22.58 7.62 7.01
N LEU A 111 -22.36 8.31 5.89
CA LEU A 111 -22.96 9.61 5.67
C LEU A 111 -24.51 9.60 5.66
N PRO A 112 -25.21 8.56 5.16
CA PRO A 112 -26.65 8.43 5.33
C PRO A 112 -27.05 8.45 6.81
N LEU A 113 -26.29 7.74 7.64
CA LEU A 113 -26.49 7.68 9.09
C LEU A 113 -26.31 9.06 9.75
N TYR A 114 -25.27 9.82 9.38
CA TYR A 114 -25.10 11.19 9.86
C TYR A 114 -26.27 12.10 9.43
N ALA A 115 -26.80 11.93 8.22
CA ALA A 115 -27.96 12.65 7.76
C ALA A 115 -29.22 12.31 8.60
N GLU A 116 -29.44 11.04 8.91
CA GLU A 116 -30.53 10.60 9.79
C GLU A 116 -30.38 11.14 11.21
N LEU A 117 -29.20 11.09 11.80
CA LEU A 117 -28.93 11.66 13.11
C LEU A 117 -29.25 13.16 13.19
N ARG A 118 -28.97 13.91 12.12
CA ARG A 118 -29.31 15.34 12.03
C ARG A 118 -30.81 15.60 11.97
N THR A 119 -31.60 14.68 11.47
CA THR A 119 -33.09 14.76 11.44
C THR A 119 -33.74 14.21 12.69
N GLY A 120 -32.96 13.73 13.68
CA GLY A 120 -33.46 13.13 14.91
C GLY A 120 -33.91 11.67 14.78
N ASN A 121 -33.71 11.05 13.62
CA ASN A 121 -33.94 9.63 13.41
C ASN A 121 -32.86 8.83 14.18
N ARG A 122 -33.25 7.73 14.85
CA ARG A 122 -32.38 6.89 15.66
C ARG A 122 -32.43 5.42 15.24
N GLU A 123 -32.99 5.12 14.10
CA GLU A 123 -33.25 3.75 13.64
C GLU A 123 -31.94 2.95 13.43
N HIS A 124 -30.88 3.60 12.99
CA HIS A 124 -29.56 3.01 12.72
C HIS A 124 -28.50 3.30 13.80
N LEU A 125 -28.87 3.78 14.99
CA LEU A 125 -27.92 4.05 16.08
C LEU A 125 -27.12 2.82 16.55
N GLY A 126 -27.66 1.62 16.36
CA GLY A 126 -26.97 0.37 16.67
C GLY A 126 -25.71 0.19 15.79
N ASP A 127 -25.80 0.54 14.53
CA ASP A 127 -24.71 0.43 13.57
C ASP A 127 -23.59 1.43 13.89
N VAL A 128 -23.96 2.67 14.26
CA VAL A 128 -23.00 3.69 14.75
C VAL A 128 -22.28 3.23 16.00
N ALA A 129 -23.02 2.67 16.97
CA ALA A 129 -22.40 2.21 18.22
C ALA A 129 -21.41 1.08 17.99
N THR A 130 -21.69 0.19 17.04
CA THR A 130 -20.76 -0.86 16.62
C THR A 130 -19.52 -0.25 15.95
N PHE A 131 -19.73 0.68 15.04
CA PHE A 131 -18.72 1.40 14.32
C PHE A 131 -17.79 2.21 15.26
N THR A 132 -18.33 3.00 16.17
CA THR A 132 -17.54 3.81 17.11
C THR A 132 -16.78 2.99 18.15
N LYS A 133 -17.13 1.72 18.33
CA LYS A 133 -16.48 0.81 19.29
C LYS A 133 -15.41 -0.09 18.67
N SER A 134 -15.32 -0.17 17.34
CA SER A 134 -14.43 -1.10 16.66
C SER A 134 -13.63 -0.38 15.56
N SER A 135 -12.33 -0.26 15.77
CA SER A 135 -11.42 0.12 14.68
C SER A 135 -11.38 -1.00 13.62
N PRO A 136 -10.99 -0.73 12.37
CA PRO A 136 -10.80 -1.79 11.36
C PRO A 136 -9.92 -2.94 11.84
N ALA A 137 -8.86 -2.65 12.58
CA ALA A 137 -8.01 -3.69 13.16
C ALA A 137 -8.76 -4.54 14.21
N ASP A 138 -9.60 -3.94 15.06
CA ASP A 138 -10.39 -4.68 16.04
C ASP A 138 -11.45 -5.55 15.36
N LEU A 139 -12.11 -5.06 14.31
CA LEU A 139 -13.04 -5.87 13.53
C LEU A 139 -12.38 -7.11 12.97
N LEU A 140 -11.21 -6.96 12.33
CA LEU A 140 -10.45 -8.09 11.78
C LEU A 140 -9.93 -9.01 12.90
N ARG A 141 -9.46 -8.47 14.01
CA ARG A 141 -9.05 -9.24 15.18
C ARG A 141 -10.17 -10.17 15.66
N HIS A 142 -11.39 -9.66 15.75
CA HIS A 142 -12.55 -10.47 16.14
C HIS A 142 -12.95 -11.49 15.08
N GLN A 143 -12.95 -11.10 13.79
CA GLN A 143 -13.34 -11.99 12.70
C GLN A 143 -12.40 -13.20 12.54
N TYR A 144 -11.10 -12.99 12.73
CA TYR A 144 -10.08 -14.04 12.62
C TYR A 144 -9.66 -14.63 13.98
N ASN A 145 -10.31 -14.23 15.08
CA ASN A 145 -10.01 -14.67 16.45
C ASN A 145 -8.53 -14.50 16.84
N LEU A 146 -7.94 -13.36 16.48
CA LEU A 146 -6.54 -13.09 16.76
C LEU A 146 -6.34 -12.73 18.23
N THR A 147 -5.27 -13.25 18.84
CA THR A 147 -4.97 -13.07 20.27
C THR A 147 -3.89 -12.03 20.56
N GLY A 148 -3.15 -11.60 19.52
CA GLY A 148 -2.08 -10.61 19.61
C GLY A 148 -2.58 -9.17 19.53
N PRO A 149 -1.63 -8.21 19.37
CA PRO A 149 -1.95 -6.80 19.28
C PRO A 149 -2.75 -6.47 18.02
N ALA A 150 -3.62 -5.46 18.11
CA ALA A 150 -4.39 -4.93 16.99
C ALA A 150 -4.24 -3.40 16.97
N LEU A 151 -3.91 -2.83 15.81
CA LEU A 151 -3.75 -1.39 15.64
C LEU A 151 -4.21 -0.96 14.26
N THR A 152 -5.00 0.10 14.21
CA THR A 152 -5.27 0.85 12.99
C THR A 152 -4.34 2.05 12.91
N VAL A 153 -3.60 2.16 11.81
CA VAL A 153 -2.67 3.26 11.51
C VAL A 153 -3.33 4.15 10.46
N SER A 154 -3.44 5.44 10.76
CA SER A 154 -3.90 6.45 9.81
C SER A 154 -2.82 7.54 9.69
N ASN A 155 -2.00 7.42 8.65
CA ASN A 155 -0.92 8.33 8.29
C ASN A 155 -0.98 8.65 6.79
N ALA A 156 -2.17 9.01 6.33
CA ALA A 156 -2.48 9.24 4.93
C ALA A 156 -1.94 8.12 4.03
N CYS A 157 -1.29 8.45 2.90
CA CYS A 157 -0.83 7.48 1.91
C CYS A 157 0.33 6.58 2.39
N ALA A 158 0.99 6.90 3.51
CA ALA A 158 2.04 6.08 4.11
C ALA A 158 1.50 4.95 5.02
N SER A 159 0.21 4.98 5.37
CA SER A 159 -0.40 4.09 6.38
C SER A 159 -0.09 2.61 6.17
N GLY A 160 -0.14 2.12 4.93
CA GLY A 160 0.10 0.70 4.62
C GLY A 160 1.56 0.29 4.80
N THR A 161 2.51 1.16 4.44
CA THR A 161 3.94 0.92 4.66
C THR A 161 4.28 1.03 6.15
N ASP A 162 3.67 1.98 6.87
CA ASP A 162 3.84 2.15 8.32
C ASP A 162 3.31 0.93 9.07
N ALA A 163 2.19 0.36 8.63
CA ALA A 163 1.64 -0.87 9.22
C ALA A 163 2.64 -2.04 9.13
N ALA A 164 3.38 -2.16 8.02
CA ALA A 164 4.44 -3.18 7.88
C ALA A 164 5.61 -2.92 8.83
N GLY A 165 6.04 -1.66 8.97
CA GLY A 165 7.09 -1.27 9.91
C GLY A 165 6.70 -1.53 11.37
N ILE A 166 5.49 -1.18 11.77
CA ILE A 166 4.97 -1.44 13.13
C ILE A 166 4.89 -2.94 13.39
N ALA A 167 4.42 -3.73 12.43
CA ALA A 167 4.39 -5.18 12.54
C ALA A 167 5.79 -5.77 12.76
N GLN A 168 6.80 -5.29 12.04
CA GLN A 168 8.19 -5.70 12.26
C GLN A 168 8.66 -5.37 13.68
N LEU A 169 8.31 -4.19 14.20
CA LEU A 169 8.65 -3.82 15.59
C LEU A 169 7.96 -4.72 16.62
N TRP A 170 6.69 -5.10 16.41
CA TRP A 170 6.00 -6.03 17.31
C TRP A 170 6.64 -7.41 17.35
N LEU A 171 7.01 -7.94 16.17
CA LEU A 171 7.72 -9.21 16.07
C LEU A 171 9.10 -9.13 16.75
N SER A 172 9.83 -8.03 16.54
CA SER A 172 11.14 -7.80 17.18
C SER A 172 11.04 -7.64 18.70
N ALA A 173 9.96 -7.06 19.19
CA ALA A 173 9.68 -6.92 20.62
C ALA A 173 9.10 -8.20 21.26
N GLY A 174 8.84 -9.26 20.47
CA GLY A 174 8.27 -10.51 20.94
C GLY A 174 6.82 -10.40 21.42
N LEU A 175 6.08 -9.39 20.96
CA LEU A 175 4.67 -9.19 21.30
C LEU A 175 3.76 -10.22 20.62
N CYS A 176 4.18 -10.73 19.47
CA CYS A 176 3.50 -11.77 18.71
C CYS A 176 4.50 -12.56 17.88
N ASP A 177 4.06 -13.67 17.29
CA ASP A 177 4.88 -14.54 16.43
C ASP A 177 4.53 -14.35 14.95
N LEU A 178 3.33 -13.83 14.69
CA LEU A 178 2.77 -13.59 13.37
C LEU A 178 1.93 -12.32 13.38
N VAL A 179 1.93 -11.56 12.27
CA VAL A 179 1.11 -10.36 12.08
C VAL A 179 0.49 -10.37 10.68
N LEU A 180 -0.82 -10.12 10.64
CA LEU A 180 -1.53 -9.76 9.42
C LEU A 180 -1.30 -8.26 9.21
N VAL A 181 -0.52 -7.89 8.21
CA VAL A 181 -0.34 -6.49 7.78
C VAL A 181 -1.33 -6.22 6.66
N VAL A 182 -2.25 -5.32 6.89
CA VAL A 182 -3.32 -5.01 5.93
C VAL A 182 -3.27 -3.54 5.57
N GLY A 183 -3.25 -3.22 4.28
CA GLY A 183 -3.54 -1.87 3.82
C GLY A 183 -4.88 -1.89 3.10
N VAL A 184 -5.81 -1.02 3.45
CA VAL A 184 -7.14 -1.01 2.81
C VAL A 184 -7.75 0.38 2.78
N ASP A 185 -8.26 0.77 1.63
CA ASP A 185 -9.17 1.91 1.47
C ASP A 185 -10.17 1.66 0.33
N GLU A 186 -11.40 2.07 0.55
CA GLU A 186 -12.47 2.11 -0.44
C GLU A 186 -12.64 3.51 -1.00
N LEU A 187 -13.14 3.61 -2.22
CA LEU A 187 -13.55 4.89 -2.80
C LEU A 187 -14.89 5.34 -2.21
N ASN A 188 -14.94 6.63 -1.85
CA ASN A 188 -16.16 7.30 -1.45
C ASN A 188 -16.09 8.81 -1.79
N ARG A 189 -17.17 9.53 -1.58
CA ARG A 189 -17.29 10.93 -2.02
C ARG A 189 -16.26 11.87 -1.38
N ILE A 190 -15.76 11.59 -0.18
CA ILE A 190 -14.90 12.54 0.53
C ILE A 190 -13.49 12.60 -0.07
N PRO A 191 -12.74 11.47 -0.25
CA PRO A 191 -11.48 11.56 -0.98
C PRO A 191 -11.70 12.05 -2.42
N VAL A 192 -12.73 11.58 -3.14
CA VAL A 192 -12.97 12.02 -4.52
C VAL A 192 -13.17 13.53 -4.58
N ALA A 193 -14.05 14.10 -3.76
CA ALA A 193 -14.29 15.54 -3.73
C ALA A 193 -13.08 16.32 -3.18
N GLY A 194 -12.39 15.78 -2.18
CA GLY A 194 -11.21 16.41 -1.59
C GLY A 194 -10.07 16.57 -2.59
N PHE A 195 -9.70 15.50 -3.30
CA PHE A 195 -8.62 15.54 -4.28
C PHE A 195 -8.99 16.36 -5.53
N HIS A 196 -10.26 16.34 -5.94
CA HIS A 196 -10.77 17.25 -6.96
C HIS A 196 -10.62 18.72 -6.52
N ALA A 197 -11.07 19.07 -5.33
CA ALA A 197 -10.99 20.44 -4.79
C ALA A 197 -9.55 20.94 -4.62
N LEU A 198 -8.59 20.04 -4.39
CA LEU A 198 -7.17 20.36 -4.36
C LEU A 198 -6.56 20.54 -5.75
N GLY A 199 -7.29 20.25 -6.82
CA GLY A 199 -6.80 20.38 -8.20
C GLY A 199 -5.69 19.39 -8.57
N VAL A 200 -5.61 18.25 -7.89
CA VAL A 200 -4.58 17.21 -8.14
C VAL A 200 -5.14 15.96 -8.83
N ALA A 201 -6.45 15.87 -8.99
CA ALA A 201 -7.11 14.82 -9.76
C ALA A 201 -6.90 15.05 -11.27
N SER A 202 -6.59 13.98 -12.01
CA SER A 202 -6.42 14.02 -13.45
C SER A 202 -7.75 13.75 -14.16
N PRO A 203 -8.09 14.52 -15.20
CA PRO A 203 -9.27 14.25 -16.04
C PRO A 203 -9.06 13.07 -17.01
N GLU A 204 -7.86 12.54 -17.09
CA GLU A 204 -7.45 11.42 -17.95
C GLU A 204 -6.62 10.40 -17.16
N PRO A 205 -6.34 9.20 -17.71
CA PRO A 205 -5.52 8.20 -17.01
C PRO A 205 -4.18 8.76 -16.58
N CYS A 206 -3.83 8.57 -15.32
CA CYS A 206 -2.60 9.07 -14.73
C CYS A 206 -1.34 8.48 -15.41
N ARG A 207 -0.29 9.27 -15.47
CA ARG A 207 0.97 9.01 -16.15
C ARG A 207 2.15 9.28 -15.22
N PRO A 208 2.44 8.41 -14.25
CA PRO A 208 3.53 8.66 -13.31
C PRO A 208 4.86 8.94 -14.03
N PHE A 209 5.52 10.04 -13.65
CA PHE A 209 6.80 10.54 -14.18
C PHE A 209 6.82 10.94 -15.67
N ASP A 210 5.69 10.84 -16.38
CA ASP A 210 5.60 11.27 -17.77
C ASP A 210 5.62 12.80 -17.87
N ARG A 211 6.19 13.34 -18.96
CA ARG A 211 6.21 14.79 -19.21
C ARG A 211 4.82 15.40 -19.29
N ASP A 212 3.86 14.66 -19.84
CA ASP A 212 2.50 15.13 -20.09
C ASP A 212 1.54 14.76 -18.95
N ARG A 213 2.06 14.43 -17.73
CA ARG A 213 1.26 14.10 -16.55
C ARG A 213 0.39 15.27 -16.10
N LYS A 214 -0.85 14.99 -15.70
CA LYS A 214 -1.84 16.01 -15.29
C LYS A 214 -2.39 15.81 -13.89
N GLY A 215 -1.84 14.91 -13.11
CA GLY A 215 -2.32 14.58 -11.78
C GLY A 215 -2.63 13.10 -11.62
N LEU A 216 -3.22 12.74 -10.50
CA LEU A 216 -3.53 11.36 -10.12
C LEU A 216 -4.96 10.96 -10.47
N ASN A 217 -5.21 9.67 -10.58
CA ASN A 217 -6.55 9.11 -10.40
C ASN A 217 -6.60 8.40 -9.05
N LEU A 218 -7.71 8.50 -8.35
CA LEU A 218 -7.93 7.70 -7.15
C LEU A 218 -8.25 6.25 -7.53
N GLY A 219 -7.99 5.35 -6.61
CA GLY A 219 -8.38 3.94 -6.69
C GLY A 219 -8.82 3.41 -5.34
N GLU A 220 -9.37 2.21 -5.35
CA GLU A 220 -9.68 1.46 -4.14
C GLU A 220 -8.97 0.11 -4.17
N GLY A 221 -8.80 -0.49 -2.99
CA GLY A 221 -8.22 -1.82 -2.91
C GLY A 221 -7.75 -2.19 -1.51
N ALA A 222 -7.21 -3.38 -1.42
CA ALA A 222 -6.54 -3.89 -0.23
C ALA A 222 -5.33 -4.75 -0.61
N GLY A 223 -4.28 -4.64 0.22
CA GLY A 223 -3.15 -5.55 0.21
C GLY A 223 -3.02 -6.22 1.57
N CYS A 224 -2.55 -7.46 1.59
CA CYS A 224 -2.22 -8.17 2.82
C CYS A 224 -0.86 -8.86 2.70
N LEU A 225 -0.06 -8.74 3.77
CA LEU A 225 1.17 -9.52 3.98
C LEU A 225 1.05 -10.29 5.30
N ILE A 226 1.37 -11.57 5.29
CA ILE A 226 1.54 -12.35 6.50
C ILE A 226 3.02 -12.32 6.89
N LEU A 227 3.34 -11.54 7.92
CA LEU A 227 4.68 -11.47 8.49
C LEU A 227 4.80 -12.42 9.66
N GLU A 228 5.83 -13.27 9.69
CA GLU A 228 6.09 -14.15 10.83
C GLU A 228 7.59 -14.24 11.16
N THR A 229 7.88 -14.52 12.43
CA THR A 229 9.28 -14.70 12.83
C THR A 229 9.88 -15.94 12.17
N PRO A 230 11.20 -15.95 11.88
CA PRO A 230 11.87 -17.13 11.32
C PRO A 230 11.66 -18.39 12.17
N GLU A 231 11.66 -18.24 13.49
CA GLU A 231 11.46 -19.35 14.44
C GLU A 231 10.04 -19.92 14.33
N HIS A 232 9.02 -19.06 14.16
CA HIS A 232 7.65 -19.50 14.01
C HIS A 232 7.45 -20.22 12.68
N ALA A 233 7.96 -19.67 11.57
CA ALA A 233 7.93 -20.30 10.26
C ALA A 233 8.60 -21.69 10.27
N ALA A 234 9.76 -21.80 10.93
CA ALA A 234 10.47 -23.07 11.07
C ALA A 234 9.65 -24.11 11.86
N LYS A 235 8.99 -23.70 12.97
CA LYS A 235 8.10 -24.59 13.74
C LYS A 235 6.92 -25.08 12.93
N ARG A 236 6.40 -24.26 12.01
CA ARG A 236 5.31 -24.64 11.08
C ARG A 236 5.81 -25.47 9.90
N GLY A 237 7.11 -25.62 9.71
CA GLY A 237 7.70 -26.34 8.58
C GLY A 237 7.59 -25.62 7.24
N VAL A 238 7.39 -24.30 7.24
CA VAL A 238 7.32 -23.47 6.03
C VAL A 238 8.65 -22.74 5.79
N LYS A 239 8.93 -22.46 4.51
CA LYS A 239 10.19 -21.81 4.10
C LYS A 239 9.84 -20.66 3.13
N PRO A 240 9.32 -19.52 3.62
CA PRO A 240 9.08 -18.37 2.78
C PRO A 240 10.37 -17.88 2.13
N ASP A 241 10.26 -17.43 0.90
CA ASP A 241 11.39 -16.99 0.07
C ASP A 241 11.64 -15.47 0.14
N ILE A 242 10.75 -14.73 0.76
CA ILE A 242 10.86 -13.27 0.91
C ILE A 242 10.85 -12.91 2.39
N GLU A 243 11.59 -11.86 2.73
CA GLU A 243 11.58 -11.26 4.07
C GLU A 243 11.51 -9.73 4.00
N LEU A 244 10.92 -9.12 5.02
CA LEU A 244 10.97 -7.68 5.25
C LEU A 244 12.23 -7.39 6.08
N LEU A 245 13.21 -6.72 5.46
CA LEU A 245 14.47 -6.41 6.15
C LEU A 245 14.33 -5.23 7.09
N SER A 246 13.71 -4.16 6.61
CA SER A 246 13.69 -2.91 7.36
C SER A 246 12.58 -1.99 6.89
N TYR A 247 12.33 -1.01 7.74
CA TYR A 247 11.43 0.10 7.52
C TYR A 247 12.09 1.39 8.01
N GLY A 248 11.93 2.48 7.26
CA GLY A 248 12.35 3.82 7.63
C GLY A 248 11.22 4.80 7.43
N SER A 249 11.09 5.78 8.33
CA SER A 249 10.07 6.82 8.28
C SER A 249 10.65 8.16 8.67
N ALA A 250 10.14 9.23 8.05
CA ALA A 250 10.48 10.60 8.37
C ALA A 250 9.35 11.56 7.99
N CYS A 251 9.30 12.72 8.61
CA CYS A 251 8.34 13.77 8.29
C CYS A 251 9.06 14.99 7.70
N ASP A 252 8.52 15.53 6.60
CA ASP A 252 9.03 16.75 5.97
C ASP A 252 8.84 17.99 6.84
N ALA A 253 7.75 18.04 7.62
CA ALA A 253 7.32 19.21 8.39
C ALA A 253 7.34 20.50 7.56
N TYR A 254 6.92 20.43 6.30
CA TYR A 254 7.04 21.51 5.33
C TYR A 254 5.68 22.08 4.89
N HIS A 255 4.80 21.24 4.34
CA HIS A 255 3.51 21.65 3.77
C HIS A 255 2.44 20.56 3.95
N PRO A 256 1.15 20.93 4.11
CA PRO A 256 0.09 19.92 4.33
C PRO A 256 -0.10 18.94 3.18
N THR A 257 0.11 19.36 1.91
CA THR A 257 -0.24 18.55 0.72
C THR A 257 0.89 18.41 -0.30
N SER A 258 2.03 19.08 -0.09
CA SER A 258 3.18 19.01 -1.00
C SER A 258 4.41 18.46 -0.28
N PRO A 259 5.20 17.61 -0.93
CA PRO A 259 6.47 17.16 -0.37
C PRO A 259 7.45 18.31 -0.25
N HIS A 260 8.45 18.15 0.60
CA HIS A 260 9.57 19.11 0.65
C HIS A 260 10.27 19.15 -0.71
N PRO A 261 10.50 20.32 -1.33
CA PRO A 261 11.06 20.40 -2.70
C PRO A 261 12.39 19.65 -2.87
N GLU A 262 13.21 19.61 -1.83
CA GLU A 262 14.47 18.85 -1.84
C GLU A 262 14.29 17.38 -1.44
N GLY A 263 13.09 16.93 -1.08
CA GLY A 263 12.80 15.54 -0.70
C GLY A 263 13.51 15.08 0.57
N ARG A 264 13.76 15.96 1.54
CA ARG A 264 14.55 15.66 2.75
C ARG A 264 13.97 14.51 3.56
N GLY A 265 12.65 14.50 3.76
CA GLY A 265 11.98 13.43 4.48
C GLY A 265 12.07 12.09 3.74
N LEU A 266 11.80 12.07 2.44
CA LEU A 266 11.91 10.87 1.63
C LEU A 266 13.34 10.32 1.64
N GLU A 267 14.35 11.17 1.44
CA GLU A 267 15.75 10.74 1.49
C GLU A 267 16.12 10.17 2.85
N THR A 268 15.66 10.81 3.93
CA THR A 268 15.87 10.31 5.30
C THR A 268 15.22 8.96 5.51
N ALA A 269 13.96 8.76 5.08
CA ALA A 269 13.27 7.49 5.19
C ALA A 269 14.00 6.37 4.43
N ILE A 270 14.40 6.63 3.17
CA ILE A 270 15.17 5.68 2.35
C ILE A 270 16.51 5.32 3.01
N ARG A 271 17.30 6.32 3.41
CA ARG A 271 18.61 6.08 4.02
C ARG A 271 18.50 5.33 5.35
N THR A 272 17.49 5.62 6.14
CA THR A 272 17.19 4.90 7.37
C THR A 272 16.86 3.42 7.08
N ALA A 273 15.98 3.17 6.11
CA ALA A 273 15.64 1.80 5.72
C ALA A 273 16.89 1.03 5.21
N LEU A 274 17.69 1.63 4.33
CA LEU A 274 18.92 1.02 3.83
C LEU A 274 19.95 0.74 4.93
N ALA A 275 20.11 1.68 5.87
CA ALA A 275 21.04 1.52 7.00
C ALA A 275 20.61 0.40 7.95
N LEU A 276 19.31 0.30 8.27
CA LEU A 276 18.75 -0.77 9.11
C LEU A 276 18.82 -2.14 8.42
N ALA A 277 18.66 -2.18 7.10
CA ALA A 277 18.82 -3.39 6.31
C ALA A 277 20.29 -3.79 6.10
N GLU A 278 21.23 -2.90 6.39
CA GLU A 278 22.66 -3.05 6.06
C GLU A 278 22.90 -3.28 4.55
N VAL A 279 22.06 -2.64 3.72
CA VAL A 279 22.09 -2.77 2.25
C VAL A 279 22.59 -1.48 1.61
N GLN A 280 23.58 -1.60 0.73
CA GLN A 280 24.06 -0.47 -0.06
C GLN A 280 23.06 -0.14 -1.19
N PRO A 281 22.84 1.15 -1.55
CA PRO A 281 21.89 1.55 -2.58
C PRO A 281 22.06 0.79 -3.91
N ARG A 282 23.28 0.54 -4.34
CA ARG A 282 23.58 -0.21 -5.58
C ARG A 282 23.14 -1.67 -5.60
N ARG A 283 22.79 -2.24 -4.42
CA ARG A 283 22.29 -3.60 -4.29
C ARG A 283 20.77 -3.70 -4.50
N ILE A 284 20.06 -2.56 -4.46
CA ILE A 284 18.62 -2.51 -4.75
C ILE A 284 18.43 -2.76 -6.24
N ALA A 285 17.75 -3.85 -6.58
CA ALA A 285 17.49 -4.25 -7.95
C ALA A 285 16.47 -3.33 -8.63
N PHE A 286 15.45 -2.88 -7.86
CA PHE A 286 14.46 -1.92 -8.32
C PHE A 286 13.76 -1.21 -7.15
N LEU A 287 13.13 -0.06 -7.47
CA LEU A 287 12.24 0.66 -6.57
C LEU A 287 10.80 0.58 -7.07
N ASN A 288 9.86 0.37 -6.16
CA ASN A 288 8.44 0.66 -6.40
C ASN A 288 8.16 2.05 -5.82
N ALA A 289 8.08 3.03 -6.71
CA ALA A 289 7.92 4.43 -6.36
C ALA A 289 6.49 4.75 -5.93
N HIS A 290 6.33 5.74 -5.07
CA HIS A 290 5.02 6.29 -4.78
C HIS A 290 4.33 6.81 -6.05
N GLY A 291 5.02 7.60 -6.88
CA GLY A 291 4.69 7.90 -8.27
C GLY A 291 3.23 8.22 -8.54
N THR A 292 2.74 9.34 -8.02
CA THR A 292 1.32 9.72 -8.10
C THR A 292 0.91 10.36 -9.42
N SER A 293 1.86 10.65 -10.31
CA SER A 293 1.60 11.45 -11.53
C SER A 293 1.33 12.94 -11.25
N THR A 294 1.52 13.40 -10.00
CA THR A 294 1.53 14.83 -9.70
C THR A 294 2.92 15.42 -9.90
N SER A 295 3.00 16.66 -10.40
CA SER A 295 4.30 17.29 -10.70
C SER A 295 5.21 17.32 -9.46
N ALA A 296 4.71 17.78 -8.32
CA ALA A 296 5.51 17.93 -7.11
C ALA A 296 6.05 16.60 -6.58
N ASN A 297 5.20 15.54 -6.54
CA ASN A 297 5.62 14.23 -6.05
C ASN A 297 6.68 13.60 -6.96
N ASP A 298 6.39 13.54 -8.25
CA ASP A 298 7.24 12.81 -9.19
C ASP A 298 8.60 13.50 -9.36
N SER A 299 8.64 14.84 -9.32
CA SER A 299 9.89 15.60 -9.31
C SER A 299 10.71 15.36 -8.04
N CYS A 300 10.03 15.33 -6.88
CA CYS A 300 10.67 15.03 -5.60
C CYS A 300 11.30 13.63 -5.59
N GLU A 301 10.54 12.60 -5.99
CA GLU A 301 11.03 11.21 -6.02
C GLU A 301 12.18 11.03 -7.01
N SER A 302 12.04 11.53 -8.25
CA SER A 302 13.08 11.43 -9.27
C SER A 302 14.40 12.06 -8.79
N ALA A 303 14.34 13.24 -8.16
CA ALA A 303 15.52 13.92 -7.62
C ALA A 303 16.17 13.13 -6.48
N VAL A 304 15.38 12.58 -5.55
CA VAL A 304 15.89 11.77 -4.44
C VAL A 304 16.48 10.45 -4.95
N PHE A 305 15.82 9.79 -5.89
CA PHE A 305 16.31 8.54 -6.47
C PHE A 305 17.64 8.72 -7.18
N SER A 306 17.79 9.79 -7.96
CA SER A 306 19.07 10.13 -8.58
C SER A 306 20.19 10.34 -7.56
N ARG A 307 19.91 11.09 -6.47
CA ARG A 307 20.92 11.36 -5.43
C ARG A 307 21.31 10.13 -4.61
N VAL A 308 20.38 9.22 -4.34
CA VAL A 308 20.64 8.07 -3.46
C VAL A 308 21.14 6.86 -4.25
N PHE A 309 20.58 6.60 -5.44
CA PHE A 309 20.83 5.38 -6.20
C PHE A 309 21.64 5.62 -7.49
N GLY A 310 21.78 6.90 -7.91
CA GLY A 310 22.45 7.28 -9.14
C GLY A 310 21.57 7.17 -10.39
N GLU A 311 22.13 7.57 -11.53
CA GLU A 311 21.40 7.71 -12.81
C GLU A 311 20.89 6.39 -13.39
N LYS A 312 21.46 5.26 -13.01
CA LYS A 312 21.08 3.92 -13.52
C LYS A 312 20.04 3.21 -12.65
N VAL A 313 19.40 3.91 -11.72
CA VAL A 313 18.36 3.35 -10.88
C VAL A 313 17.18 2.82 -11.71
N ARG A 314 16.74 1.60 -11.42
CA ARG A 314 15.53 1.04 -12.02
C ARG A 314 14.37 1.26 -11.07
N PHE A 315 13.32 1.87 -11.56
CA PHE A 315 12.11 2.04 -10.76
C PHE A 315 10.86 2.08 -11.65
N LEU A 316 9.72 1.87 -11.02
CA LEU A 316 8.42 1.94 -11.65
C LEU A 316 7.41 2.55 -10.67
N SER A 317 6.25 2.95 -11.18
CA SER A 317 5.05 3.16 -10.37
C SER A 317 3.93 2.26 -10.86
N THR A 318 3.26 1.62 -9.92
CA THR A 318 2.10 0.76 -10.22
C THR A 318 0.78 1.51 -10.27
N LYS A 319 0.77 2.81 -9.91
CA LYS A 319 -0.45 3.64 -9.88
C LYS A 319 -1.10 3.87 -11.24
N GLY A 320 -0.37 3.68 -12.34
CA GLY A 320 -0.96 3.62 -13.67
C GLY A 320 -1.91 2.43 -13.90
N HIS A 321 -1.88 1.41 -13.02
CA HIS A 321 -2.77 0.24 -13.02
C HIS A 321 -3.85 0.30 -11.94
N THR A 322 -3.54 0.88 -10.79
CA THR A 322 -4.41 0.83 -9.60
C THR A 322 -5.09 2.16 -9.28
N GLY A 323 -4.60 3.25 -9.86
CA GLY A 323 -4.81 4.57 -9.28
C GLY A 323 -4.11 4.69 -7.93
N HIS A 324 -4.33 5.79 -7.26
CA HIS A 324 -3.86 6.01 -5.89
C HIS A 324 -4.86 5.43 -4.89
N THR A 325 -4.55 4.29 -4.32
CA THR A 325 -5.41 3.56 -3.38
C THR A 325 -5.24 4.04 -1.93
N LEU A 326 -4.83 5.28 -1.74
CA LEU A 326 -4.75 5.97 -0.45
C LEU A 326 -3.90 5.17 0.58
N GLY A 327 -4.46 4.86 1.75
CA GLY A 327 -3.76 4.10 2.79
C GLY A 327 -3.47 2.65 2.43
N ALA A 328 -4.16 2.08 1.45
CA ALA A 328 -3.86 0.74 0.93
C ALA A 328 -2.59 0.71 0.07
N ALA A 329 -2.18 1.85 -0.50
CA ALA A 329 -1.15 1.91 -1.53
C ALA A 329 0.16 1.24 -1.11
N GLY A 330 0.69 1.58 0.05
CA GLY A 330 1.98 1.06 0.50
C GLY A 330 2.01 -0.45 0.69
N THR A 331 0.94 -1.06 1.23
CA THR A 331 0.87 -2.51 1.37
C THR A 331 0.69 -3.20 0.02
N LEU A 332 -0.14 -2.67 -0.89
CA LEU A 332 -0.29 -3.18 -2.25
C LEU A 332 1.05 -3.12 -3.00
N GLU A 333 1.75 -2.01 -2.92
CA GLU A 333 3.06 -1.81 -3.57
C GLU A 333 4.13 -2.77 -3.01
N LEU A 334 4.07 -3.09 -1.72
CA LEU A 334 4.91 -4.15 -1.14
C LEU A 334 4.52 -5.54 -1.67
N VAL A 335 3.23 -5.87 -1.77
CA VAL A 335 2.76 -7.13 -2.38
C VAL A 335 3.27 -7.21 -3.83
N PHE A 336 3.09 -6.17 -4.62
CA PHE A 336 3.55 -6.15 -6.02
C PHE A 336 5.09 -6.30 -6.11
N SER A 337 5.82 -5.69 -5.19
CA SER A 337 7.27 -5.85 -5.12
C SER A 337 7.70 -7.28 -4.77
N VAL A 338 6.97 -7.96 -3.89
CA VAL A 338 7.15 -9.40 -3.60
C VAL A 338 6.94 -10.24 -4.86
N LEU A 339 5.84 -9.99 -5.58
CA LEU A 339 5.50 -10.71 -6.81
C LEU A 339 6.56 -10.52 -7.91
N MET A 340 7.04 -9.28 -8.09
CA MET A 340 8.08 -8.94 -9.07
C MET A 340 9.45 -9.54 -8.71
N LEU A 341 9.84 -9.54 -7.42
CA LEU A 341 11.07 -10.20 -6.98
C LEU A 341 11.03 -11.71 -7.25
N ARG A 342 9.91 -12.36 -6.94
CA ARG A 342 9.72 -13.80 -7.22
C ARG A 342 9.78 -14.11 -8.70
N ARG A 343 9.17 -13.25 -9.51
CA ARG A 343 9.18 -13.39 -10.97
C ARG A 343 10.57 -13.13 -11.59
N GLY A 344 11.40 -12.32 -10.93
CA GLY A 344 12.69 -11.88 -11.49
C GLY A 344 12.54 -10.86 -12.61
N GLU A 345 11.43 -10.14 -12.64
CA GLU A 345 11.09 -9.17 -13.68
C GLU A 345 10.22 -8.05 -13.09
N ILE A 346 10.42 -6.82 -13.52
CA ILE A 346 9.57 -5.67 -13.19
C ILE A 346 8.74 -5.25 -14.42
N SER A 347 7.51 -4.84 -14.15
CA SER A 347 6.61 -4.33 -15.19
C SER A 347 7.00 -2.92 -15.64
N ALA A 348 6.58 -2.55 -16.84
CA ALA A 348 6.63 -1.16 -17.27
C ALA A 348 5.87 -0.25 -16.31
N SER A 349 6.36 0.97 -16.10
CA SER A 349 5.62 2.03 -15.43
C SER A 349 4.48 2.49 -16.33
N ARG A 350 3.27 2.08 -16.00
CA ARG A 350 2.11 2.27 -16.87
C ARG A 350 1.76 3.75 -17.02
N GLY A 351 1.55 4.19 -18.26
CA GLY A 351 1.28 5.59 -18.61
C GLY A 351 2.53 6.40 -18.91
N PHE A 352 3.72 5.87 -18.65
CA PHE A 352 4.98 6.52 -19.01
C PHE A 352 5.33 6.26 -20.48
N GLU A 353 5.29 7.32 -21.28
CA GLU A 353 5.57 7.30 -22.72
C GLU A 353 6.63 8.34 -23.11
N ASN A 354 6.53 9.55 -22.53
CA ASN A 354 7.35 10.70 -22.86
C ASN A 354 8.25 11.09 -21.67
N PRO A 355 9.58 10.87 -21.76
CA PRO A 355 10.48 11.33 -20.71
C PRO A 355 10.38 12.83 -20.47
N ASP A 356 10.34 13.22 -19.20
CA ASP A 356 10.36 14.62 -18.79
C ASP A 356 11.81 15.07 -18.62
N PRO A 357 12.31 16.03 -19.42
CA PRO A 357 13.70 16.49 -19.35
C PRO A 357 14.04 17.20 -18.02
N GLU A 358 13.04 17.59 -17.24
CA GLU A 358 13.24 18.19 -15.92
C GLU A 358 13.48 17.15 -14.81
N LEU A 359 13.18 15.86 -15.09
CA LEU A 359 13.39 14.78 -14.14
C LEU A 359 14.77 14.14 -14.34
N PRO A 360 15.64 14.11 -13.29
CA PRO A 360 16.99 13.55 -13.42
C PRO A 360 17.03 12.06 -13.75
N VAL A 361 16.00 11.30 -13.37
CA VAL A 361 15.86 9.87 -13.72
C VAL A 361 14.41 9.55 -14.06
N SER A 362 14.23 8.57 -14.96
CA SER A 362 12.94 8.13 -15.47
C SER A 362 12.66 6.67 -15.10
N PRO A 363 11.37 6.29 -14.92
CA PRO A 363 11.02 4.90 -14.67
C PRO A 363 11.25 4.02 -15.90
N VAL A 364 11.16 2.70 -15.70
CA VAL A 364 11.24 1.76 -16.83
C VAL A 364 9.99 1.88 -17.72
N SER A 365 10.21 1.95 -19.03
CA SER A 365 9.16 2.06 -20.07
C SER A 365 8.70 0.72 -20.63
N SER A 366 9.38 -0.36 -20.28
CA SER A 366 9.06 -1.73 -20.72
C SER A 366 9.29 -2.72 -19.60
N ASN A 367 8.64 -3.88 -19.69
CA ASN A 367 8.92 -4.99 -18.79
C ASN A 367 10.41 -5.32 -18.85
N THR A 368 11.04 -5.42 -17.68
CA THR A 368 12.49 -5.51 -17.56
C THR A 368 12.89 -6.73 -16.74
N ILE A 369 13.58 -7.67 -17.36
CA ILE A 369 14.16 -8.83 -16.68
C ILE A 369 15.31 -8.36 -15.78
N LEU A 370 15.37 -8.89 -14.57
CA LEU A 370 16.39 -8.59 -13.58
C LEU A 370 17.31 -9.80 -13.40
N GLU A 371 18.60 -9.55 -13.38
CA GLU A 371 19.59 -10.60 -13.11
C GLU A 371 19.67 -10.87 -11.59
N ASN A 372 19.15 -12.01 -11.15
CA ASN A 372 19.18 -12.47 -9.76
C ASN A 372 18.79 -11.37 -8.74
N PRO A 373 17.60 -10.76 -8.86
CA PRO A 373 17.20 -9.66 -8.00
C PRO A 373 17.06 -10.14 -6.55
N GLU A 374 17.85 -9.57 -5.66
CA GLU A 374 17.83 -9.92 -4.24
C GLU A 374 17.04 -8.91 -3.42
N PHE A 375 17.19 -7.61 -3.67
CA PHE A 375 16.58 -6.56 -2.88
C PHE A 375 15.67 -5.66 -3.71
N ALA A 376 14.53 -5.29 -3.14
CA ALA A 376 13.68 -4.22 -3.65
C ALA A 376 13.33 -3.24 -2.52
N LEU A 377 13.00 -2.01 -2.91
CA LEU A 377 12.59 -0.96 -1.98
C LEU A 377 11.29 -0.34 -2.48
N SER A 378 10.32 -0.17 -1.58
CA SER A 378 9.07 0.55 -1.84
C SER A 378 9.06 1.86 -1.08
N THR A 379 8.57 2.94 -1.70
CA THR A 379 8.44 4.28 -1.10
C THR A 379 6.99 4.71 -1.01
N SER A 380 6.67 5.45 0.04
CA SER A 380 5.37 6.11 0.19
C SER A 380 5.58 7.54 0.65
N LEU A 381 4.99 8.48 -0.08
CA LEU A 381 4.90 9.89 0.30
C LEU A 381 3.45 10.22 0.61
N ALA A 382 3.22 10.99 1.66
CA ALA A 382 1.88 11.24 2.14
C ALA A 382 1.62 12.71 2.45
N PHE A 383 0.38 13.13 2.31
CA PHE A 383 -0.08 14.40 2.84
C PHE A 383 0.25 14.49 4.33
N GLY A 384 0.51 15.70 4.82
CA GLY A 384 1.10 15.92 6.13
C GLY A 384 2.63 15.86 6.14
N GLY A 385 3.26 15.50 5.00
CA GLY A 385 4.71 15.39 4.86
C GLY A 385 5.29 14.07 5.38
N SER A 386 4.46 13.05 5.62
CA SER A 386 4.94 11.75 6.04
C SER A 386 5.56 11.00 4.88
N ASN A 387 6.74 10.41 5.12
CA ASN A 387 7.49 9.61 4.15
C ASN A 387 7.85 8.28 4.78
N ALA A 388 7.70 7.20 4.03
CA ALA A 388 8.05 5.86 4.45
C ALA A 388 8.80 5.12 3.35
N ALA A 389 9.70 4.22 3.75
CA ALA A 389 10.41 3.32 2.85
C ALA A 389 10.58 1.95 3.51
N ALA A 390 10.41 0.88 2.74
CA ALA A 390 10.59 -0.48 3.22
C ALA A 390 11.49 -1.26 2.26
N VAL A 391 12.41 -2.05 2.81
CA VAL A 391 13.32 -2.93 2.05
C VAL A 391 12.89 -4.37 2.25
N ILE A 392 12.69 -5.08 1.15
CA ILE A 392 12.42 -6.51 1.13
C ILE A 392 13.55 -7.25 0.44
N ARG A 393 13.77 -8.53 0.82
CA ARG A 393 14.81 -9.39 0.27
C ARG A 393 14.24 -10.73 -0.18
N ARG A 394 14.66 -11.19 -1.35
CA ARG A 394 14.49 -12.57 -1.78
C ARG A 394 15.64 -13.43 -1.26
N ARG A 395 15.30 -14.55 -0.65
CA ARG A 395 16.23 -15.60 -0.19
C ARG A 395 16.33 -16.67 -1.27
N PHE A 396 17.55 -17.08 -1.60
CA PHE A 396 17.82 -18.14 -2.59
C PHE A 396 18.17 -19.45 -1.90
#